data_306d347d443ff88c7e1180e2d377ea40
#
_entry.id   306d347d443ff88c7e1180e2d377ea40
#
_cell.length_a   1.000
_cell.length_b   1.000
_cell.length_c   1.000
_cell.angle_alpha   90.00
_cell.angle_beta   90.00
_cell.angle_gamma   90.00
#
_symmetry.space_group_name_H-M   'P 1'
#
loop_
_entity.id
_entity.type
_entity.pdbx_description
1 polymer ?
#
loop_
_entity_poly.entity_id
_entity_poly.type
_entity_poly.pdbx_seq_one_letter_code
_entity_poly.pdbx_strand_id
1 'polypeptide(L)'
;MTQSSMGAQSGEPTFYCYDYETFGVDPRKDRPAQFAGRRTRLDLSPLSDDTGEIFYCRPTDDQLPNPESCLLTGITPQCCAEKGVCESEFADLIWERLNTPGTVSIGYNTLGFDDEVNRFLFWRNFLDPYPHS
;
A
#
# COMPACT_ATOMS: atom_id res chain seq x y z
N MET A 1 -3.61 -28.35 -7.99
CA MET A 1 -3.57 -27.98 -7.48
C MET A 1 -3.37 -27.46 -7.13
N THR A 2 -3.59 -27.40 -7.44
CA THR A 2 -3.54 -26.91 -6.93
C THR A 2 -3.54 -26.34 -6.72
N GLN A 3 -3.77 -26.15 -6.87
CA GLN A 3 -3.84 -25.55 -6.48
C GLN A 3 -3.77 -24.97 -6.05
N SER A 4 -3.95 -25.00 -6.20
CA SER A 4 -3.94 -24.41 -5.73
C SER A 4 -3.76 -23.78 -5.53
N SER A 5 -3.80 -23.79 -5.66
CA SER A 5 -3.76 -23.22 -5.47
C SER A 5 -3.69 -22.58 -5.51
N MET A 6 -3.84 -22.63 -5.66
CA MET A 6 -4.04 -22.03 -5.68
C MET A 6 -4.36 -21.42 -5.63
N GLY A 7 -4.34 -21.50 -5.70
CA GLY A 7 -4.78 -20.97 -5.67
C GLY A 7 -5.39 -20.41 -5.88
N ALA A 8 -5.44 -20.27 -5.92
CA ALA A 8 -6.03 -19.84 -6.20
C ALA A 8 -6.69 -19.77 -6.39
N GLN A 9 -6.83 -20.01 -6.08
CA GLN A 9 -7.36 -19.89 -6.39
C GLN A 9 -8.03 -19.51 -6.98
N SER A 10 -7.81 -20.28 -6.37
CA SER A 10 -8.12 -19.85 -7.69
C SER A 10 -9.54 -19.30 -7.85
N GLY A 11 -9.73 -18.12 -8.18
CA GLY A 11 -11.01 -17.54 -8.51
C GLY A 11 -11.84 -17.11 -7.31
N GLU A 12 -11.51 -17.54 -6.14
CA GLU A 12 -12.20 -17.08 -4.95
C GLU A 12 -11.69 -15.71 -4.59
N PRO A 13 -12.59 -14.70 -4.49
CA PRO A 13 -12.14 -13.35 -4.18
C PRO A 13 -11.63 -13.20 -2.75
N THR A 14 -10.76 -12.26 -2.56
CA THR A 14 -10.23 -11.91 -1.24
C THR A 14 -10.32 -10.42 -1.05
N PHE A 15 -10.36 -9.97 0.20
CA PHE A 15 -10.16 -8.58 0.54
C PHE A 15 -8.67 -8.33 0.77
N TYR A 16 -8.22 -7.17 0.35
CA TYR A 16 -6.91 -6.66 0.75
C TYR A 16 -7.13 -5.34 1.44
N CYS A 17 -7.02 -5.36 2.75
CA CYS A 17 -7.23 -4.19 3.59
C CYS A 17 -5.90 -3.49 3.80
N TYR A 18 -5.86 -2.19 3.55
CA TYR A 18 -4.59 -1.46 3.60
C TYR A 18 -4.76 -0.05 4.12
N ASP A 19 -3.64 0.53 4.55
CA ASP A 19 -3.59 1.88 5.07
C ASP A 19 -2.22 2.47 4.75
N TYR A 20 -2.21 3.77 4.44
CA TYR A 20 -0.98 4.53 4.20
C TYR A 20 -0.71 5.48 5.34
N GLU A 21 0.57 5.64 5.67
CA GLU A 21 1.05 6.80 6.40
C GLU A 21 1.91 7.61 5.43
N THR A 22 1.70 8.91 5.40
CA THR A 22 2.39 9.79 4.47
C THR A 22 3.16 10.87 5.23
N PHE A 23 4.08 11.53 4.52
CA PHE A 23 4.86 12.61 5.10
C PHE A 23 4.12 13.94 5.11
N GLY A 24 2.86 13.96 4.73
CA GLY A 24 2.03 15.16 4.73
C GLY A 24 0.58 14.78 4.46
N VAL A 25 -0.29 15.78 4.31
CA VAL A 25 -1.73 15.54 4.21
C VAL A 25 -2.28 15.68 2.80
N ASP A 26 -1.47 16.09 1.84
CA ASP A 26 -1.89 16.25 0.45
C ASP A 26 -1.46 15.05 -0.37
N PRO A 27 -2.37 14.16 -0.77
CA PRO A 27 -2.00 12.94 -1.50
C PRO A 27 -1.42 13.22 -2.87
N ARG A 28 -1.61 14.42 -3.39
CA ARG A 28 -1.11 14.80 -4.72
C ARG A 28 0.37 15.10 -4.71
N LYS A 29 0.91 15.61 -3.60
CA LYS A 29 2.31 16.02 -3.53
C LYS A 29 3.08 15.39 -2.39
N ASP A 30 2.43 15.04 -1.30
CA ASP A 30 3.11 14.44 -0.16
C ASP A 30 3.33 12.96 -0.41
N ARG A 31 4.56 12.52 -0.19
CA ARG A 31 4.97 11.17 -0.53
C ARG A 31 4.60 10.19 0.57
N PRO A 32 4.36 8.92 0.22
CA PRO A 32 4.09 7.92 1.25
C PRO A 32 5.32 7.62 2.09
N ALA A 33 5.09 7.25 3.33
CA ALA A 33 6.14 6.83 4.26
C ALA A 33 6.03 5.35 4.56
N GLN A 34 4.79 4.86 4.72
CA GLN A 34 4.54 3.48 5.11
C GLN A 34 3.24 3.00 4.46
N PHE A 35 3.23 1.73 4.12
CA PHE A 35 2.03 1.02 3.68
C PHE A 35 1.90 -0.23 4.53
N ALA A 36 0.72 -0.43 5.10
CA ALA A 36 0.39 -1.64 5.85
C ALA A 36 -0.78 -2.33 5.17
N GLY A 37 -0.69 -3.62 4.93
CA GLY A 37 -1.74 -4.35 4.26
C GLY A 37 -1.92 -5.75 4.79
N ARG A 38 -3.12 -6.27 4.62
CA ARG A 38 -3.46 -7.64 5.00
C ARG A 38 -4.51 -8.20 4.07
N ARG A 39 -4.30 -9.43 3.63
CA ARG A 39 -5.27 -10.12 2.79
C ARG A 39 -6.13 -11.03 3.67
N THR A 40 -7.44 -10.99 3.43
CA THR A 40 -8.40 -11.78 4.21
C THR A 40 -9.37 -12.47 3.28
N ARG A 41 -10.13 -13.44 3.84
CA ARG A 41 -11.31 -13.98 3.18
C ARG A 41 -12.43 -12.94 3.23
N LEU A 42 -13.51 -13.21 2.49
CA LEU A 42 -14.63 -12.27 2.44
C LEU A 42 -15.34 -12.10 3.78
N ASP A 43 -15.19 -13.04 4.69
CA ASP A 43 -15.74 -12.90 6.05
C ASP A 43 -14.77 -12.19 7.00
N LEU A 44 -13.68 -11.63 6.45
CA LEU A 44 -12.65 -10.91 7.17
C LEU A 44 -11.76 -11.78 8.05
N SER A 45 -11.92 -13.11 7.98
CA SER A 45 -11.00 -13.99 8.70
C SER A 45 -9.64 -14.00 7.98
N PRO A 46 -8.54 -14.12 8.72
CA PRO A 46 -7.22 -14.14 8.09
C PRO A 46 -7.03 -15.41 7.27
N LEU A 47 -6.31 -15.28 6.16
CA LEU A 47 -5.81 -16.45 5.46
C LEU A 47 -4.74 -17.10 6.33
N SER A 48 -4.57 -18.41 6.18
CA SER A 48 -3.79 -19.19 7.14
C SER A 48 -2.37 -18.69 7.34
N ASP A 49 -1.76 -18.11 6.32
CA ASP A 49 -0.36 -17.68 6.39
C ASP A 49 -0.20 -16.17 6.39
N ASP A 50 -1.31 -15.43 6.40
CA ASP A 50 -1.24 -13.99 6.28
C ASP A 50 -1.20 -13.32 7.65
N THR A 51 -0.05 -12.80 8.01
CA THR A 51 0.14 -12.05 9.26
C THR A 51 0.13 -10.55 9.02
N GLY A 52 -0.14 -10.13 7.77
CA GLY A 52 -0.03 -8.74 7.39
C GLY A 52 1.40 -8.40 6.97
N GLU A 53 1.52 -7.29 6.27
CA GLU A 53 2.83 -6.84 5.77
C GLU A 53 2.94 -5.33 5.90
N ILE A 54 4.15 -4.85 6.09
CA ILE A 54 4.44 -3.43 6.22
C ILE A 54 5.61 -3.11 5.31
N PHE A 55 5.43 -2.10 4.46
CA PHE A 55 6.50 -1.59 3.60
C PHE A 55 6.78 -0.15 3.96
N TYR A 56 8.04 0.23 3.98
CA TYR A 56 8.45 1.62 4.18
C TYR A 56 9.00 2.17 2.87
N CYS A 57 8.73 3.43 2.61
CA CYS A 57 9.21 4.12 1.42
C CYS A 57 10.35 5.04 1.82
N ARG A 58 11.47 4.95 1.11
CA ARG A 58 12.61 5.83 1.35
C ARG A 58 12.25 7.25 0.91
N PRO A 59 12.51 8.27 1.75
CA PRO A 59 12.24 9.65 1.35
C PRO A 59 13.06 10.05 0.13
N THR A 60 12.46 10.90 -0.71
CA THR A 60 13.17 11.46 -1.87
C THR A 60 13.83 12.77 -1.49
N ASP A 61 14.89 13.14 -2.23
CA ASP A 61 15.66 14.36 -1.91
C ASP A 61 14.90 15.62 -2.27
N ASP A 62 13.91 15.52 -3.14
CA ASP A 62 13.17 16.67 -3.66
C ASP A 62 11.97 17.06 -2.81
N GLN A 63 11.76 16.40 -1.68
CA GLN A 63 10.60 16.70 -0.86
C GLN A 63 10.95 16.60 0.63
N LEU A 64 10.60 17.66 1.34
CA LEU A 64 10.81 17.70 2.79
C LEU A 64 9.59 17.11 3.50
N PRO A 65 9.80 16.17 4.41
CA PRO A 65 8.70 15.64 5.21
C PRO A 65 8.09 16.72 6.11
N ASN A 66 6.78 16.61 6.33
CA ASN A 66 6.09 17.51 7.24
C ASN A 66 6.36 17.06 8.68
N PRO A 67 6.97 17.91 9.53
CA PRO A 67 7.28 17.52 10.90
C PRO A 67 6.04 17.12 11.72
N GLU A 68 4.90 17.75 11.48
CA GLU A 68 3.68 17.39 12.19
C GLU A 68 3.23 15.98 11.85
N SER A 69 3.36 15.59 10.59
CA SER A 69 3.02 14.22 10.19
C SER A 69 3.94 13.22 10.88
N CYS A 70 5.21 13.53 10.99
CA CYS A 70 6.17 12.65 11.68
C CYS A 70 5.80 12.49 13.15
N LEU A 71 5.37 13.57 13.79
CA LEU A 71 4.95 13.52 15.19
C LEU A 71 3.66 12.68 15.37
N LEU A 72 2.72 12.83 14.45
CA LEU A 72 1.45 12.12 14.54
C LEU A 72 1.59 10.62 14.27
N THR A 73 2.39 10.26 13.29
CA THR A 73 2.52 8.85 12.89
C THR A 73 3.60 8.11 13.66
N GLY A 74 4.54 8.84 14.25
CA GLY A 74 5.72 8.24 14.86
C GLY A 74 6.74 7.72 13.87
N ILE A 75 6.52 7.94 12.57
CA ILE A 75 7.42 7.48 11.52
C ILE A 75 8.34 8.62 11.13
N THR A 76 9.64 8.40 11.26
CA THR A 76 10.63 9.43 10.94
C THR A 76 11.25 9.17 9.57
N PRO A 77 11.75 10.22 8.91
CA PRO A 77 12.50 10.03 7.67
C PRO A 77 13.69 9.10 7.84
N GLN A 78 14.34 9.12 8.99
CA GLN A 78 15.46 8.25 9.28
C GLN A 78 15.04 6.78 9.28
N CYS A 79 13.90 6.47 9.89
CA CYS A 79 13.36 5.12 9.90
C CYS A 79 13.10 4.64 8.46
N CYS A 80 12.48 5.50 7.66
CA CYS A 80 12.19 5.17 6.27
C CYS A 80 13.46 5.04 5.42
N ALA A 81 14.48 5.83 5.72
CA ALA A 81 15.76 5.71 5.02
C ALA A 81 16.44 4.39 5.31
N GLU A 82 16.32 3.90 6.55
CA GLU A 82 16.95 2.64 6.95
C GLU A 82 16.17 1.42 6.50
N LYS A 83 14.84 1.45 6.63
CA LYS A 83 13.98 0.30 6.39
C LYS A 83 13.30 0.32 5.05
N GLY A 84 13.29 1.47 4.38
CA GLY A 84 12.51 1.67 3.18
C GLY A 84 13.23 1.28 1.91
N VAL A 85 12.40 1.03 0.90
CA VAL A 85 12.85 0.84 -0.48
C VAL A 85 12.57 2.12 -1.25
N CYS A 86 13.17 2.27 -2.43
CA CYS A 86 12.89 3.46 -3.23
C CYS A 86 11.42 3.49 -3.66
N GLU A 87 10.91 4.66 -4.02
CA GLU A 87 9.49 4.81 -4.30
C GLU A 87 9.02 3.90 -5.44
N SER A 88 9.83 3.72 -6.48
CA SER A 88 9.40 2.87 -7.59
C SER A 88 9.25 1.41 -7.16
N GLU A 89 10.13 0.90 -6.35
CA GLU A 89 10.00 -0.45 -5.81
C GLU A 89 8.82 -0.55 -4.84
N PHE A 90 8.64 0.46 -4.02
CA PHE A 90 7.51 0.55 -3.10
C PHE A 90 6.18 0.51 -3.87
N ALA A 91 6.09 1.30 -4.94
CA ALA A 91 4.90 1.32 -5.80
C ALA A 91 4.65 -0.02 -6.46
N ASP A 92 5.70 -0.67 -6.97
CA ASP A 92 5.57 -1.98 -7.62
C ASP A 92 5.05 -3.03 -6.64
N LEU A 93 5.53 -3.04 -5.42
CA LEU A 93 5.09 -3.98 -4.40
C LEU A 93 3.60 -3.82 -4.12
N ILE A 94 3.14 -2.59 -3.96
CA ILE A 94 1.75 -2.31 -3.67
C ILE A 94 0.87 -2.62 -4.87
N TRP A 95 1.28 -2.17 -6.06
CA TRP A 95 0.52 -2.39 -7.28
C TRP A 95 0.29 -3.87 -7.53
N GLU A 96 1.31 -4.69 -7.30
CA GLU A 96 1.23 -6.13 -7.45
C GLU A 96 0.18 -6.75 -6.53
N ARG A 97 0.13 -6.29 -5.27
CA ARG A 97 -0.86 -6.80 -4.32
C ARG A 97 -2.27 -6.41 -4.72
N LEU A 98 -2.47 -5.17 -5.12
CA LEU A 98 -3.79 -4.69 -5.49
C LEU A 98 -4.25 -5.24 -6.83
N ASN A 99 -3.31 -5.59 -7.72
CA ASN A 99 -3.62 -6.11 -9.05
C ASN A 99 -3.70 -7.64 -9.08
N THR A 100 -3.57 -8.31 -7.96
CA THR A 100 -3.73 -9.76 -7.88
C THR A 100 -5.18 -10.12 -8.25
N PRO A 101 -5.41 -11.08 -9.16
CA PRO A 101 -6.76 -11.42 -9.58
C PRO A 101 -7.66 -11.79 -8.40
N GLY A 102 -8.91 -11.33 -8.47
CA GLY A 102 -9.88 -11.59 -7.40
C GLY A 102 -9.72 -10.72 -6.17
N THR A 103 -8.90 -9.69 -6.23
CA THR A 103 -8.69 -8.80 -5.08
C THR A 103 -9.73 -7.69 -5.06
N VAL A 104 -10.36 -7.52 -3.89
CA VAL A 104 -11.19 -6.35 -3.59
C VAL A 104 -10.40 -5.52 -2.58
N SER A 105 -9.94 -4.35 -3.00
CA SER A 105 -9.12 -3.52 -2.14
C SER A 105 -9.98 -2.64 -1.23
N ILE A 106 -9.61 -2.54 0.03
CA ILE A 106 -10.32 -1.74 1.02
C ILE A 106 -9.32 -0.85 1.73
N GLY A 107 -9.40 0.46 1.46
CA GLY A 107 -8.60 1.43 2.18
C GLY A 107 -9.19 1.69 3.56
N TYR A 108 -8.34 1.87 4.53
CA TYR A 108 -8.79 2.11 5.90
C TYR A 108 -9.38 3.51 6.07
N ASN A 109 -8.87 4.47 5.33
CA ASN A 109 -9.34 5.85 5.39
C ASN A 109 -10.59 6.00 4.52
N THR A 110 -11.71 6.30 5.14
CA THR A 110 -13.02 6.33 4.48
C THR A 110 -13.24 7.53 3.57
N LEU A 111 -12.37 8.52 3.59
CA LEU A 111 -12.54 9.73 2.79
C LEU A 111 -11.84 9.67 1.44
N GLY A 112 -11.43 8.48 1.02
CA GLY A 112 -10.79 8.31 -0.28
C GLY A 112 -9.32 8.73 -0.31
N PHE A 113 -8.74 9.05 0.83
CA PHE A 113 -7.34 9.48 0.89
C PHE A 113 -6.40 8.40 0.35
N ASP A 114 -6.60 7.15 0.79
CA ASP A 114 -5.74 6.05 0.36
C ASP A 114 -5.86 5.77 -1.13
N ASP A 115 -7.07 5.93 -1.70
CA ASP A 115 -7.27 5.77 -3.13
C ASP A 115 -6.53 6.83 -3.91
N GLU A 116 -6.52 8.07 -3.43
CA GLU A 116 -5.79 9.14 -4.08
C GLU A 116 -4.28 8.95 -3.97
N VAL A 117 -3.80 8.50 -2.82
CA VAL A 117 -2.38 8.17 -2.67
C VAL A 117 -1.99 7.10 -3.68
N ASN A 118 -2.81 6.05 -3.84
CA ASN A 118 -2.57 5.01 -4.84
C ASN A 118 -2.46 5.60 -6.24
N ARG A 119 -3.43 6.42 -6.63
CA ARG A 119 -3.47 6.96 -7.99
C ARG A 119 -2.23 7.78 -8.30
N PHE A 120 -1.85 8.67 -7.41
CA PHE A 120 -0.69 9.53 -7.66
C PHE A 120 0.62 8.77 -7.56
N LEU A 121 0.71 7.83 -6.63
CA LEU A 121 1.89 6.98 -6.51
C LEU A 121 2.11 6.16 -7.78
N PHE A 122 1.08 5.50 -8.26
CA PHE A 122 1.18 4.66 -9.45
C PHE A 122 1.46 5.50 -10.69
N TRP A 123 0.77 6.61 -10.82
CA TRP A 123 0.96 7.50 -11.97
C TRP A 123 2.41 8.02 -12.04
N ARG A 124 2.96 8.46 -10.91
CA ARG A 124 4.34 8.96 -10.88
C ARG A 124 5.36 7.89 -11.27
N ASN A 125 5.03 6.64 -11.02
CA ASN A 125 5.95 5.53 -11.24
C ASN A 125 5.60 4.71 -12.49
N PHE A 126 4.81 5.30 -13.38
CA PHE A 126 4.46 4.73 -14.68
C PHE A 126 3.68 3.42 -14.59
N LEU A 127 2.92 3.25 -13.53
CA LEU A 127 2.02 2.11 -13.36
C LEU A 127 0.58 2.56 -13.64
N ASP A 128 -0.28 1.60 -13.99
CA ASP A 128 -1.69 1.89 -14.20
C ASP A 128 -2.29 2.41 -12.89
N PRO A 129 -2.84 3.64 -12.87
CA PRO A 129 -3.41 4.18 -11.63
C PRO A 129 -4.71 3.48 -11.21
N TYR A 130 -5.28 2.65 -12.08
CA TYR A 130 -6.53 1.94 -11.78
C TYR A 130 -6.37 0.44 -12.04
N PRO A 131 -5.57 -0.26 -11.23
CA PRO A 131 -5.24 -1.65 -11.51
C PRO A 131 -6.41 -2.62 -11.48
N HIS A 132 -7.55 -2.21 -10.94
CA HIS A 132 -8.74 -3.06 -10.86
C HIS A 132 -9.89 -2.57 -11.73
N SER A 133 -9.65 -1.64 -12.59
CA SER A 133 -10.72 -1.13 -13.45
C SER A 133 -11.01 -2.02 -14.63
#